data_d61430b9258d04ce4047165d54b39e5a
#
_entry.id   d61430b9258d04ce4047165d54b39e5a
#
_cell.length_a   1.000
_cell.length_b   1.000
_cell.length_c   1.000
_cell.angle_alpha   90.00
_cell.angle_beta   90.00
_cell.angle_gamma   90.00
#
_symmetry.space_group_name_H-M   'P 1'
#
loop_
_entity.id
_entity.type
_entity.pdbx_description
1 polymer ?
#
loop_
_entity_poly.entity_id
_entity_poly.type
_entity_poly.pdbx_seq_one_letter_code
_entity_poly.pdbx_strand_id
1 'polypeptide(L)'
;MIRTECMSEQFTKLHLEVGRFPITLHHFTGPDAGDPHDHPYAFTTTILAGGYVEEVWHRGKDGWTMRRIYREVGTSHRVGARSIHRIVELPQGECVTSIVWHADGVRRRQPRFWRFRNGVMWSRRWDEPKFRRTASIRSTAAGRAAPAAPP
;
A
#
# COMPACT_ATOMS: atom_id res chain seq x y z
N MET A 1 13.51 20.54 -12.65
CA MET A 1 12.37 21.30 -12.04
C MET A 1 11.97 20.60 -10.74
N ILE A 2 11.58 21.34 -9.71
CA ILE A 2 11.09 20.78 -8.44
C ILE A 2 9.62 21.18 -8.30
N ARG A 3 8.73 20.22 -8.04
CA ARG A 3 7.30 20.47 -7.80
C ARG A 3 6.87 19.72 -6.54
N THR A 4 6.22 20.46 -5.63
CA THR A 4 5.63 19.88 -4.42
C THR A 4 4.13 19.64 -4.63
N GLU A 5 3.63 18.50 -4.19
CA GLU A 5 2.22 18.12 -4.23
C GLU A 5 1.80 17.63 -2.83
N CYS A 6 0.93 18.39 -2.17
CA CYS A 6 0.35 18.02 -0.89
C CYS A 6 -0.85 17.09 -1.14
N MET A 7 -0.74 15.83 -0.74
CA MET A 7 -1.79 14.82 -0.93
C MET A 7 -2.76 14.79 0.24
N SER A 8 -2.28 15.07 1.44
CA SER A 8 -3.02 15.21 2.69
C SER A 8 -2.18 15.99 3.70
N GLU A 9 -2.74 16.28 4.87
CA GLU A 9 -1.98 16.91 5.98
C GLU A 9 -0.75 16.09 6.41
N GLN A 10 -0.77 14.79 6.17
CA GLN A 10 0.26 13.85 6.62
C GLN A 10 1.10 13.26 5.46
N PHE A 11 0.83 13.66 4.22
CA PHE A 11 1.51 13.10 3.06
C PHE A 11 1.79 14.14 1.99
N THR A 12 3.08 14.36 1.73
CA THR A 12 3.58 15.27 0.70
C THR A 12 4.46 14.52 -0.31
N LYS A 13 4.31 14.85 -1.57
CA LYS A 13 5.17 14.38 -2.67
C LYS A 13 6.05 15.52 -3.16
N LEU A 14 7.31 15.23 -3.36
CA LEU A 14 8.27 16.10 -4.00
C LEU A 14 8.72 15.45 -5.31
N HIS A 15 8.34 16.04 -6.43
CA HIS A 15 8.74 15.57 -7.75
C HIS A 15 10.02 16.29 -8.17
N LEU A 16 11.07 15.52 -8.43
CA LEU A 16 12.38 15.98 -8.86
C LEU A 16 12.62 15.51 -10.30
N GLU A 17 12.86 16.43 -11.20
CA GLU A 17 13.32 16.12 -12.55
C GLU A 17 14.84 16.28 -12.58
N VAL A 18 15.56 15.15 -12.55
CA VAL A 18 17.02 15.09 -12.67
C VAL A 18 17.36 14.47 -14.03
N GLY A 19 17.64 15.31 -15.03
CA GLY A 19 17.86 14.86 -16.39
C GLY A 19 16.64 14.19 -17.00
N ARG A 20 16.79 12.93 -17.44
CA ARG A 20 15.69 12.12 -18.02
C ARG A 20 14.95 11.24 -17.00
N PHE A 21 15.35 11.30 -15.74
CA PHE A 21 14.81 10.40 -14.71
C PHE A 21 13.95 11.19 -13.70
N PRO A 22 12.62 11.06 -13.77
CA PRO A 22 11.76 11.61 -12.74
C PRO A 22 11.91 10.80 -11.47
N ILE A 23 12.32 11.44 -10.38
CA ILE A 23 12.33 10.87 -9.04
C ILE A 23 11.20 11.54 -8.27
N THR A 24 10.39 10.75 -7.60
CA THR A 24 9.40 11.26 -6.66
C THR A 24 9.81 10.88 -5.25
N LEU A 25 9.96 11.88 -4.37
CA LEU A 25 10.10 11.63 -2.94
C LEU A 25 8.73 11.71 -2.28
N HIS A 26 8.47 10.80 -1.38
CA HIS A 26 7.33 10.82 -0.49
C HIS A 26 7.79 11.17 0.91
N HIS A 27 7.14 12.13 1.55
CA HIS A 27 7.33 12.46 2.96
C HIS A 27 6.02 12.22 3.68
N PHE A 28 6.07 11.30 4.63
CA PHE A 28 4.96 10.95 5.52
C PHE A 28 5.25 11.48 6.92
N THR A 29 4.29 12.19 7.50
CA THR A 29 4.32 12.67 8.90
C THR A 29 3.24 12.01 9.75
N GLY A 30 2.56 11.01 9.19
CA GLY A 30 1.57 10.16 9.84
C GLY A 30 1.18 8.98 8.94
N PRO A 31 0.48 8.00 9.50
CA PRO A 31 -0.01 6.85 8.73
C PRO A 31 -1.11 7.27 7.74
N ASP A 32 -1.42 6.38 6.81
CA ASP A 32 -2.55 6.56 5.89
C ASP A 32 -3.86 6.67 6.68
N ALA A 33 -4.52 7.81 6.59
CA ALA A 33 -5.79 8.06 7.27
C ALA A 33 -6.98 7.30 6.66
N GLY A 34 -6.79 6.71 5.48
CA GLY A 34 -7.83 6.12 4.67
C GLY A 34 -7.88 4.59 4.66
N ASP A 35 -8.76 4.10 3.81
CA ASP A 35 -8.87 2.67 3.52
C ASP A 35 -7.63 2.18 2.72
N PRO A 36 -7.32 0.87 2.76
CA PRO A 36 -6.33 0.26 1.87
C PRO A 36 -6.58 0.64 0.41
N HIS A 37 -5.51 0.83 -0.36
CA HIS A 37 -5.61 1.29 -1.73
C HIS A 37 -4.63 0.56 -2.65
N ASP A 38 -4.88 0.63 -3.95
CA ASP A 38 -3.99 0.23 -5.03
C ASP A 38 -3.55 1.46 -5.85
N HIS A 39 -2.72 1.25 -6.86
CA HIS A 39 -2.04 2.32 -7.60
C HIS A 39 -2.33 2.28 -9.10
N PRO A 40 -2.21 3.43 -9.81
CA PRO A 40 -2.36 3.48 -11.27
C PRO A 40 -1.22 2.75 -12.01
N TYR A 41 -0.03 2.66 -11.39
CA TYR A 41 1.17 2.01 -11.93
C TYR A 41 1.89 1.21 -10.84
N ALA A 42 2.71 0.25 -11.27
CA ALA A 42 3.69 -0.35 -10.38
C ALA A 42 4.86 0.61 -10.14
N PHE A 43 5.50 0.49 -8.99
CA PHE A 43 6.68 1.28 -8.65
C PHE A 43 7.62 0.52 -7.72
N THR A 44 8.86 0.94 -7.66
CA THR A 44 9.79 0.56 -6.60
C THR A 44 9.90 1.71 -5.62
N THR A 45 9.76 1.40 -4.34
CA THR A 45 10.02 2.34 -3.25
C THR A 45 11.29 1.95 -2.52
N THR A 46 12.10 2.95 -2.18
CA THR A 46 13.29 2.82 -1.33
C THR A 46 13.09 3.67 -0.09
N ILE A 47 13.29 3.09 1.07
CA ILE A 47 13.12 3.77 2.36
C ILE A 47 14.41 4.56 2.64
N LEU A 48 14.32 5.89 2.67
CA LEU A 48 15.47 6.78 2.86
C LEU A 48 15.66 7.16 4.33
N ALA A 49 14.56 7.32 5.07
CA ALA A 49 14.58 7.68 6.49
C ALA A 49 13.30 7.17 7.20
N GLY A 50 13.38 6.94 8.50
CA GLY A 50 12.26 6.66 9.41
C GLY A 50 11.75 5.22 9.37
N GLY A 51 11.47 4.68 8.23
CA GLY A 51 10.80 3.38 8.10
C GLY A 51 9.28 3.47 8.35
N TYR A 52 8.54 2.43 7.97
CA TYR A 52 7.10 2.34 8.22
C TYR A 52 6.63 0.89 8.36
N VAL A 53 5.50 0.70 9.02
CA VAL A 53 4.75 -0.55 8.99
C VAL A 53 3.59 -0.41 8.01
N GLU A 54 3.48 -1.34 7.07
CA GLU A 54 2.36 -1.42 6.15
C GLU A 54 1.55 -2.70 6.34
N GLU A 55 0.27 -2.59 6.10
CA GLU A 55 -0.63 -3.73 5.90
C GLU A 55 -0.71 -4.01 4.40
N VAL A 56 -0.48 -5.27 4.02
CA VAL A 56 -0.53 -5.72 2.63
C VAL A 56 -1.51 -6.89 2.53
N TRP A 57 -2.45 -6.79 1.60
CA TRP A 57 -3.44 -7.83 1.34
C TRP A 57 -3.00 -8.72 0.20
N HIS A 58 -3.00 -10.02 0.45
CA HIS A 58 -2.67 -11.05 -0.53
C HIS A 58 -3.88 -11.92 -0.82
N ARG A 59 -4.10 -12.22 -2.08
CA ARG A 59 -5.12 -13.18 -2.51
C ARG A 59 -4.49 -14.56 -2.65
N GLY A 60 -4.84 -15.47 -1.76
CA GLY A 60 -4.49 -16.89 -1.80
C GLY A 60 -5.62 -17.75 -2.39
N LYS A 61 -5.40 -19.06 -2.37
CA LYS A 61 -6.42 -20.05 -2.80
C LYS A 61 -7.68 -19.99 -1.93
N ASP A 62 -7.49 -19.75 -0.64
CA ASP A 62 -8.54 -19.76 0.36
C ASP A 62 -9.12 -18.36 0.65
N GLY A 63 -8.77 -17.34 -0.14
CA GLY A 63 -9.27 -15.99 0.00
C GLY A 63 -8.17 -14.95 0.24
N TRP A 64 -8.57 -13.83 0.84
CA TRP A 64 -7.68 -12.73 1.14
C TRP A 64 -7.09 -12.85 2.54
N THR A 65 -5.78 -12.64 2.65
CA THR A 65 -5.05 -12.56 3.92
C THR A 65 -4.33 -11.23 4.02
N MET A 66 -4.22 -10.69 5.22
CA MET A 66 -3.48 -9.46 5.51
C MET A 66 -2.22 -9.80 6.29
N ARG A 67 -1.12 -9.14 5.93
CA ARG A 67 0.14 -9.19 6.67
C ARG A 67 0.59 -7.79 7.01
N ARG A 68 1.15 -7.60 8.20
CA ARG A 68 1.90 -6.42 8.57
C ARG A 68 3.37 -6.65 8.27
N ILE A 69 3.99 -5.68 7.59
CA ILE A 69 5.39 -5.75 7.17
C ILE A 69 6.07 -4.44 7.59
N TYR A 70 7.13 -4.55 8.37
CA TYR A 70 8.01 -3.40 8.64
C TYR A 70 8.96 -3.21 7.46
N ARG A 71 9.02 -1.97 6.95
CA ARG A 71 9.93 -1.55 5.90
C ARG A 71 11.04 -0.71 6.51
N GLU A 72 12.21 -1.30 6.53
CA GLU A 72 13.39 -0.74 7.18
C GLU A 72 14.12 0.24 6.27
N VAL A 73 14.77 1.25 6.87
CA VAL A 73 15.64 2.21 6.18
C VAL A 73 16.73 1.48 5.38
N GLY A 74 16.99 1.96 4.17
CA GLY A 74 17.96 1.37 3.24
C GLY A 74 17.42 0.22 2.39
N THR A 75 16.21 -0.27 2.68
CA THR A 75 15.59 -1.35 1.88
C THR A 75 14.76 -0.80 0.72
N SER A 76 14.67 -1.61 -0.33
CA SER A 76 13.82 -1.33 -1.50
C SER A 76 12.87 -2.49 -1.73
N HIS A 77 11.65 -2.18 -2.16
CA HIS A 77 10.71 -3.21 -2.58
C HIS A 77 9.79 -2.71 -3.71
N ARG A 78 9.29 -3.65 -4.49
CA ARG A 78 8.34 -3.36 -5.57
C ARG A 78 6.91 -3.40 -5.04
N VAL A 79 6.14 -2.38 -5.39
CA VAL A 79 4.69 -2.33 -5.19
C VAL A 79 4.03 -2.48 -6.57
N GLY A 80 3.28 -3.56 -6.75
CA GLY A 80 2.53 -3.78 -7.99
C GLY A 80 1.33 -2.84 -8.09
N ALA A 81 0.90 -2.48 -9.30
CA ALA A 81 -0.27 -1.63 -9.50
C ALA A 81 -1.57 -2.22 -8.87
N ARG A 82 -1.64 -3.54 -8.71
CA ARG A 82 -2.78 -4.23 -8.08
C ARG A 82 -2.54 -4.62 -6.62
N SER A 83 -1.39 -4.26 -6.06
CA SER A 83 -1.11 -4.51 -4.65
C SER A 83 -2.00 -3.61 -3.81
N ILE A 84 -2.76 -4.23 -2.91
CA ILE A 84 -3.62 -3.51 -1.97
C ILE A 84 -2.85 -3.37 -0.67
N HIS A 85 -2.60 -2.14 -0.26
CA HIS A 85 -1.86 -1.85 0.96
C HIS A 85 -2.28 -0.53 1.61
N ARG A 86 -1.79 -0.29 2.82
CA ARG A 86 -1.78 1.01 3.50
C ARG A 86 -0.67 1.07 4.52
N ILE A 87 -0.11 2.24 4.76
CA ILE A 87 0.83 2.51 5.85
C ILE A 87 0.01 2.72 7.12
N VAL A 88 0.32 1.97 8.18
CA VAL A 88 -0.44 2.00 9.43
C VAL A 88 0.34 2.55 10.62
N GLU A 89 1.67 2.62 10.51
CA GLU A 89 2.52 3.11 11.59
C GLU A 89 3.82 3.69 11.04
N LEU A 90 4.26 4.79 11.64
CA LEU A 90 5.58 5.39 11.43
C LEU A 90 6.35 5.33 12.77
N PRO A 91 7.19 4.31 13.00
CA PRO A 91 7.84 4.10 14.30
C PRO A 91 8.75 5.26 14.74
N GLN A 92 9.25 6.05 13.79
CA GLN A 92 10.08 7.24 14.05
C GLN A 92 9.30 8.56 13.93
N GLY A 93 7.97 8.51 13.82
CA GLY A 93 7.10 9.68 13.67
C GLY A 93 7.02 10.22 12.25
N GLU A 94 8.03 9.98 11.43
CA GLU A 94 8.05 10.36 10.01
C GLU A 94 8.77 9.32 9.16
N CYS A 95 8.55 9.36 7.84
CA CYS A 95 9.24 8.52 6.88
C CYS A 95 9.45 9.25 5.56
N VAL A 96 10.63 9.09 4.98
CA VAL A 96 10.95 9.57 3.63
C VAL A 96 11.28 8.40 2.74
N THR A 97 10.65 8.34 1.57
CA THR A 97 10.92 7.31 0.56
C THR A 97 11.21 7.94 -0.80
N SER A 98 11.99 7.26 -1.63
CA SER A 98 12.07 7.55 -3.06
C SER A 98 11.25 6.55 -3.85
N ILE A 99 10.58 7.05 -4.89
CA ILE A 99 9.70 6.27 -5.76
C ILE A 99 10.22 6.31 -7.18
N VAL A 100 10.38 5.13 -7.77
CA VAL A 100 10.66 4.96 -9.20
C VAL A 100 9.48 4.25 -9.84
N TRP A 101 8.77 4.95 -10.71
CA TRP A 101 7.60 4.41 -11.41
C TRP A 101 8.02 3.49 -12.54
N HIS A 102 7.31 2.37 -12.69
CA HIS A 102 7.50 1.43 -13.78
C HIS A 102 6.44 1.64 -14.86
N ALA A 103 6.89 2.12 -16.01
CA ALA A 103 6.06 2.32 -17.20
C ALA A 103 6.07 1.07 -18.11
N ASP A 104 5.93 -0.12 -17.57
CA ASP A 104 6.06 -1.42 -18.27
C ASP A 104 4.97 -1.66 -19.35
N GLY A 105 4.65 -0.65 -20.17
CA GLY A 105 3.60 -0.72 -21.17
C GLY A 105 2.18 -0.93 -20.61
N VAL A 106 2.02 -0.88 -19.31
CA VAL A 106 0.75 -1.07 -18.64
C VAL A 106 -0.09 0.20 -18.76
N ARG A 107 -1.28 0.03 -19.33
CA ARG A 107 -2.28 1.09 -19.37
C ARG A 107 -2.53 1.61 -17.98
N ARG A 108 -2.51 2.94 -17.80
CA ARG A 108 -2.83 3.59 -16.53
C ARG A 108 -4.17 3.08 -16.01
N ARG A 109 -4.17 2.53 -14.81
CA ARG A 109 -5.37 2.07 -14.13
C ARG A 109 -5.98 3.20 -13.32
N GLN A 110 -7.28 3.14 -13.07
CA GLN A 110 -7.94 3.94 -12.04
C GLN A 110 -7.67 3.29 -10.69
N PRO A 111 -6.98 3.96 -9.76
CA PRO A 111 -6.73 3.42 -8.43
C PRO A 111 -8.04 3.28 -7.65
N ARG A 112 -8.05 2.34 -6.71
CA ARG A 112 -9.20 2.01 -5.89
C ARG A 112 -8.85 2.03 -4.42
N PHE A 113 -9.85 2.35 -3.60
CA PHE A 113 -9.88 2.07 -2.17
C PHE A 113 -10.67 0.79 -1.92
N TRP A 114 -10.26 0.04 -0.87
CA TRP A 114 -10.76 -1.29 -0.57
C TRP A 114 -11.20 -1.41 0.86
N ARG A 115 -12.25 -2.20 1.13
CA ARG A 115 -12.72 -2.57 2.47
C ARG A 115 -12.96 -4.05 2.54
N PHE A 116 -12.48 -4.66 3.61
CA PHE A 116 -12.64 -6.08 3.91
C PHE A 116 -13.45 -6.18 5.20
N ARG A 117 -14.74 -6.49 5.10
CA ARG A 117 -15.65 -6.58 6.25
C ARG A 117 -16.54 -7.82 6.14
N ASN A 118 -16.61 -8.61 7.24
CA ASN A 118 -17.51 -9.77 7.36
C ASN A 118 -17.43 -10.72 6.16
N GLY A 119 -16.22 -11.08 5.72
CA GLY A 119 -16.03 -11.95 4.58
C GLY A 119 -16.43 -11.36 3.23
N VAL A 120 -16.68 -10.07 3.16
CA VAL A 120 -17.04 -9.35 1.93
C VAL A 120 -16.01 -8.31 1.60
N MET A 121 -15.63 -8.25 0.33
CA MET A 121 -14.75 -7.24 -0.21
C MET A 121 -15.56 -6.16 -0.92
N TRP A 122 -15.28 -4.90 -0.57
CA TRP A 122 -15.89 -3.72 -1.14
C TRP A 122 -14.80 -2.87 -1.78
N SER A 123 -15.11 -2.19 -2.88
CA SER A 123 -14.20 -1.22 -3.49
C SER A 123 -14.94 -0.01 -4.02
N ARG A 124 -14.21 1.10 -4.13
CA ARG A 124 -14.62 2.29 -4.86
C ARG A 124 -13.44 2.82 -5.66
N ARG A 125 -13.67 3.49 -6.77
CA ARG A 125 -12.61 4.28 -7.41
C ARG A 125 -12.25 5.46 -6.52
N TRP A 126 -11.06 6.00 -6.71
CA TRP A 126 -10.58 7.14 -5.91
C TRP A 126 -11.49 8.38 -6.03
N ASP A 127 -12.15 8.55 -7.19
CA ASP A 127 -13.05 9.66 -7.55
C ASP A 127 -14.56 9.37 -7.26
N GLU A 128 -14.89 8.18 -6.73
CA GLU A 128 -16.26 7.79 -6.37
C GLU A 128 -16.47 7.89 -4.85
N PRO A 129 -17.61 8.44 -4.37
CA PRO A 129 -17.87 8.54 -2.93
C PRO A 129 -18.34 7.22 -2.30
N LYS A 130 -18.92 6.29 -3.10
CA LYS A 130 -19.62 5.10 -2.59
C LYS A 130 -18.84 3.81 -2.87
N PHE A 131 -18.67 3.00 -1.82
CA PHE A 131 -18.20 1.64 -1.95
C PHE A 131 -19.27 0.73 -2.56
N ARG A 132 -18.83 -0.17 -3.44
CA ARG A 132 -19.66 -1.22 -4.03
C ARG A 132 -19.10 -2.58 -3.66
N ARG A 133 -19.97 -3.55 -3.41
CA ARG A 133 -19.57 -4.93 -3.18
C ARG A 133 -18.86 -5.47 -4.42
N THR A 134 -17.67 -6.03 -4.21
CA THR A 134 -16.84 -6.53 -5.33
C THR A 134 -16.82 -8.06 -5.36
N ALA A 135 -16.64 -8.70 -4.20
CA ALA A 135 -16.61 -10.16 -4.06
C ALA A 135 -16.83 -10.56 -2.60
N SER A 136 -17.26 -11.79 -2.36
CA SER A 136 -17.20 -12.39 -1.03
C SER A 136 -15.78 -12.87 -0.76
N ILE A 137 -15.30 -12.64 0.44
CA ILE A 137 -14.09 -13.26 0.97
C ILE A 137 -14.53 -14.62 1.49
N ARG A 138 -14.03 -15.71 0.92
CA ARG A 138 -14.28 -17.03 1.54
C ARG A 138 -13.57 -17.02 2.90
N SER A 139 -14.34 -17.19 3.98
CA SER A 139 -13.80 -17.31 5.31
C SER A 139 -13.06 -18.64 5.41
N THR A 140 -11.77 -18.60 5.61
CA THR A 140 -11.05 -19.74 6.16
C THR A 140 -11.24 -19.71 7.68
N ALA A 141 -12.46 -20.03 8.13
CA ALA A 141 -12.67 -20.45 9.48
C ALA A 141 -12.17 -21.88 9.60
N ALA A 142 -10.92 -22.05 9.95
CA ALA A 142 -10.42 -23.22 10.65
C ALA A 142 -9.10 -22.84 11.31
N GLY A 143 -9.21 -22.25 12.49
CA GLY A 143 -8.19 -22.44 13.50
C GLY A 143 -8.07 -23.94 13.76
N ARG A 144 -7.17 -24.63 13.08
CA ARG A 144 -6.65 -25.89 13.60
C ARG A 144 -5.85 -25.52 14.84
N ALA A 145 -6.43 -25.87 15.99
CA ALA A 145 -5.68 -25.94 17.23
C ALA A 145 -4.41 -26.76 16.96
N ALA A 146 -3.27 -26.21 17.35
CA ALA A 146 -2.02 -26.95 17.33
C ALA A 146 -2.23 -28.22 18.17
N PRO A 147 -1.74 -29.40 17.73
CA PRO A 147 -1.77 -30.59 18.56
C PRO A 147 -0.91 -30.32 19.80
N ALA A 148 -1.45 -30.64 20.96
CA ALA A 148 -0.73 -30.63 22.21
C ALA A 148 0.50 -31.51 22.08
N ALA A 149 1.65 -31.00 22.58
CA ALA A 149 2.86 -31.79 22.69
C ALA A 149 2.60 -33.05 23.56
N PRO A 150 3.14 -34.21 23.19
CA PRO A 150 3.06 -35.41 24.01
C PRO A 150 3.82 -35.26 25.34
N PRO A 151 3.46 -36.01 26.37
CA PRO A 151 4.00 -35.92 27.72
C PRO A 151 5.50 -36.25 27.79
#